data_c32f8460b69bb0dc42326fa3370e9325
#
_entry.id   c32f8460b69bb0dc42326fa3370e9325
#
_cell.length_a   1.000
_cell.length_b   1.000
_cell.length_c   1.000
_cell.angle_alpha   90.00
_cell.angle_beta   90.00
_cell.angle_gamma   90.00
#
_symmetry.space_group_name_H-M   'P 1'
#
loop_
_entity.id
_entity.type
_entity.pdbx_description
1 polymer ?
#
loop_
_entity_poly.entity_id
_entity_poly.type
_entity_poly.pdbx_seq_one_letter_code
_entity_poly.pdbx_strand_id
1 'polypeptide(L)'
;HRLDEATVNERVDGLLDALGLTESADTLVCDYSAGMTKKIGLACAIVADPAVLVLDEPLESVDPVSGQTIRSILRRFVAGGGTVIISSHVMELVESLCDSVAVIAQGHLHAIGTLDEVRQGKSLQDRFVELVGGNANTGEGLTWLRRS
;
A
#
# COMPACT_ATOMS: atom_id res chain seq x y z
N HIS A 1 -23.62 5.94 7.98
CA HIS A 1 -24.22 4.61 7.88
C HIS A 1 -24.37 4.04 9.29
N ARG A 2 -25.63 3.80 9.72
CA ARG A 2 -25.88 2.99 10.94
C ARG A 2 -26.03 1.55 10.46
N LEU A 3 -24.97 0.78 10.61
CA LEU A 3 -25.03 -0.67 10.50
C LEU A 3 -25.71 -1.20 11.78
N ASP A 4 -26.53 -2.24 11.67
CA ASP A 4 -27.03 -2.95 12.84
C ASP A 4 -25.89 -3.77 13.48
N GLU A 5 -26.04 -4.10 14.76
CA GLU A 5 -25.00 -4.75 15.55
C GLU A 5 -24.65 -6.14 15.00
N ALA A 6 -25.63 -6.89 14.49
CA ALA A 6 -25.38 -8.21 13.92
C ALA A 6 -24.49 -8.12 12.67
N THR A 7 -24.78 -7.19 11.76
CA THR A 7 -23.97 -6.93 10.57
C THR A 7 -22.56 -6.48 10.94
N VAL A 8 -22.40 -5.64 11.98
CA VAL A 8 -21.07 -5.21 12.45
C VAL A 8 -20.27 -6.40 12.95
N ASN A 9 -20.87 -7.24 13.80
CA ASN A 9 -20.18 -8.40 14.37
C ASN A 9 -19.76 -9.39 13.29
N GLU A 10 -20.64 -9.71 12.34
CA GLU A 10 -20.31 -10.58 11.18
C GLU A 10 -19.12 -10.03 10.37
N ARG A 11 -19.10 -8.72 10.10
CA ARG A 11 -18.00 -8.09 9.36
C ARG A 11 -16.70 -8.09 10.15
N VAL A 12 -16.76 -7.83 11.43
CA VAL A 12 -15.59 -7.84 12.33
C VAL A 12 -14.98 -9.23 12.37
N ASP A 13 -15.79 -10.26 12.63
CA ASP A 13 -15.32 -11.64 12.71
C ASP A 13 -14.70 -12.09 11.39
N GLY A 14 -15.37 -11.80 10.26
CA GLY A 14 -14.85 -12.11 8.94
C GLY A 14 -13.54 -11.38 8.60
N LEU A 15 -13.36 -10.13 9.04
CA LEU A 15 -12.14 -9.38 8.84
C LEU A 15 -11.00 -9.88 9.72
N LEU A 16 -11.27 -10.19 10.99
CA LEU A 16 -10.28 -10.76 11.91
C LEU A 16 -9.78 -12.12 11.40
N ASP A 17 -10.69 -12.97 10.95
CA ASP A 17 -10.33 -14.27 10.36
C ASP A 17 -9.50 -14.09 9.08
N ALA A 18 -9.97 -13.30 8.12
CA ALA A 18 -9.28 -13.05 6.85
C ALA A 18 -7.89 -12.44 7.04
N LEU A 19 -7.68 -11.65 8.09
CA LEU A 19 -6.41 -11.01 8.43
C LEU A 19 -5.52 -11.86 9.35
N GLY A 20 -6.03 -13.02 9.84
CA GLY A 20 -5.34 -13.89 10.76
C GLY A 20 -5.10 -13.20 12.12
N LEU A 21 -6.11 -12.50 12.63
CA LEU A 21 -6.08 -11.79 13.91
C LEU A 21 -7.04 -12.38 14.94
N THR A 22 -7.79 -13.45 14.63
CA THR A 22 -8.80 -14.03 15.50
C THR A 22 -8.26 -14.43 16.87
N GLU A 23 -7.08 -15.07 16.91
CA GLU A 23 -6.44 -15.47 18.17
C GLU A 23 -5.94 -14.28 19.01
N SER A 24 -5.82 -13.13 18.39
CA SER A 24 -5.35 -11.88 19.03
C SER A 24 -6.46 -10.88 19.26
N ALA A 25 -7.73 -11.26 19.06
CA ALA A 25 -8.87 -10.36 19.15
C ALA A 25 -9.00 -9.68 20.51
N ASP A 26 -8.64 -10.40 21.59
CA ASP A 26 -8.68 -9.90 22.97
C ASP A 26 -7.36 -9.22 23.42
N THR A 27 -6.35 -9.17 22.54
CA THR A 27 -5.07 -8.52 22.83
C THR A 27 -5.18 -7.01 22.55
N LEU A 28 -4.61 -6.20 23.44
CA LEU A 28 -4.59 -4.75 23.25
C LEU A 28 -3.75 -4.39 22.00
N VAL A 29 -4.22 -3.44 21.22
CA VAL A 29 -3.52 -3.00 19.97
C VAL A 29 -2.12 -2.44 20.26
N CYS A 30 -1.87 -1.91 21.46
CA CYS A 30 -0.52 -1.47 21.87
C CYS A 30 0.49 -2.63 21.97
N ASP A 31 0.02 -3.87 22.11
CA ASP A 31 0.85 -5.07 22.18
C ASP A 31 0.97 -5.80 20.82
N TYR A 32 0.35 -5.23 19.78
CA TYR A 32 0.42 -5.77 18.42
C TYR A 32 1.79 -5.53 17.78
N SER A 33 2.24 -6.47 16.95
CA SER A 33 3.37 -6.24 16.05
C SER A 33 3.02 -5.17 15.01
N ALA A 34 4.02 -4.58 14.36
CA ALA A 34 3.82 -3.59 13.29
C ALA A 34 2.90 -4.13 12.17
N GLY A 35 3.08 -5.41 11.78
CA GLY A 35 2.21 -6.08 10.80
C GLY A 35 0.77 -6.23 11.29
N MET A 36 0.56 -6.63 12.54
CA MET A 36 -0.78 -6.74 13.13
C MET A 36 -1.46 -5.38 13.24
N THR A 37 -0.71 -4.33 13.59
CA THR A 37 -1.23 -2.96 13.66
C THR A 37 -1.69 -2.47 12.27
N LYS A 38 -0.95 -2.76 11.21
CA LYS A 38 -1.37 -2.45 9.83
C LYS A 38 -2.63 -3.22 9.42
N LYS A 39 -2.71 -4.50 9.77
CA LYS A 39 -3.88 -5.35 9.50
C LYS A 39 -5.15 -4.84 10.21
N ILE A 40 -5.07 -4.54 11.51
CA ILE A 40 -6.24 -4.05 12.24
C ILE A 40 -6.65 -2.65 11.77
N GLY A 41 -5.69 -1.79 11.41
CA GLY A 41 -5.97 -0.50 10.78
C GLY A 41 -6.75 -0.64 9.47
N LEU A 42 -6.37 -1.60 8.62
CA LEU A 42 -7.11 -1.93 7.41
C LEU A 42 -8.52 -2.46 7.71
N ALA A 43 -8.67 -3.36 8.70
CA ALA A 43 -9.97 -3.86 9.13
C ALA A 43 -10.90 -2.71 9.56
N CYS A 44 -10.40 -1.78 10.38
CA CYS A 44 -11.14 -0.60 10.82
C CYS A 44 -11.56 0.30 9.65
N ALA A 45 -10.73 0.42 8.61
CA ALA A 45 -11.06 1.21 7.43
C ALA A 45 -12.13 0.56 6.56
N ILE A 46 -12.15 -0.79 6.47
CA ILE A 46 -13.05 -1.55 5.58
C ILE A 46 -14.40 -1.87 6.24
N VAL A 47 -14.46 -2.03 7.55
CA VAL A 47 -15.65 -2.52 8.26
C VAL A 47 -16.91 -1.70 7.94
N ALA A 48 -16.76 -0.40 7.72
CA ALA A 48 -17.84 0.51 7.37
C ALA A 48 -18.28 0.43 5.89
N ASP A 49 -17.64 -0.42 5.09
CA ASP A 49 -17.87 -0.58 3.64
C ASP A 49 -17.86 0.78 2.89
N PRO A 50 -16.75 1.50 2.93
CA PRO A 50 -16.64 2.80 2.27
C PRO A 50 -16.55 2.62 0.76
N ALA A 51 -16.95 3.66 -0.01
CA ALA A 51 -16.75 3.65 -1.46
C ALA A 51 -15.27 3.86 -1.86
N VAL A 52 -14.50 4.53 -1.01
CA VAL A 52 -13.09 4.88 -1.25
C VAL A 52 -12.26 4.61 -0.01
N LEU A 53 -11.15 3.90 -0.18
CA LEU A 53 -10.11 3.71 0.83
C LEU A 53 -8.88 4.56 0.47
N VAL A 54 -8.37 5.30 1.45
CA VAL A 54 -7.09 6.02 1.31
C VAL A 54 -6.12 5.44 2.35
N LEU A 55 -5.02 4.89 1.88
CA LEU A 55 -4.06 4.15 2.70
C LEU A 55 -2.64 4.72 2.48
N ASP A 56 -2.01 5.10 3.57
CA ASP A 56 -0.64 5.60 3.56
C ASP A 56 0.35 4.49 3.92
N GLU A 57 1.23 4.13 2.97
CA GLU A 57 2.23 3.07 3.09
C GLU A 57 1.66 1.77 3.73
N PRO A 58 0.58 1.18 3.19
CA PRO A 58 -0.16 0.11 3.87
C PRO A 58 0.63 -1.20 3.99
N LEU A 59 1.70 -1.38 3.24
CA LEU A 59 2.53 -2.59 3.21
C LEU A 59 3.95 -2.35 3.74
N GLU A 60 4.25 -1.15 4.23
CA GLU A 60 5.53 -0.86 4.87
C GLU A 60 5.67 -1.65 6.18
N SER A 61 6.84 -2.25 6.38
CA SER A 61 7.17 -3.06 7.58
C SER A 61 6.24 -4.26 7.82
N VAL A 62 5.56 -4.73 6.78
CA VAL A 62 4.68 -5.91 6.82
C VAL A 62 5.45 -7.10 6.25
N ASP A 63 5.39 -8.25 6.93
CA ASP A 63 5.98 -9.48 6.44
C ASP A 63 5.33 -9.96 5.13
N PRO A 64 6.03 -10.76 4.31
CA PRO A 64 5.53 -11.16 2.98
C PRO A 64 4.16 -11.87 3.02
N VAL A 65 3.89 -12.68 4.03
CA VAL A 65 2.63 -13.45 4.16
C VAL A 65 1.48 -12.49 4.45
N SER A 66 1.66 -11.64 5.46
CA SER A 66 0.69 -10.59 5.79
C SER A 66 0.47 -9.62 4.63
N GLY A 67 1.55 -9.28 3.90
CA GLY A 67 1.48 -8.44 2.71
C GLY A 67 0.62 -9.05 1.59
N GLN A 68 0.70 -10.37 1.37
CA GLN A 68 -0.16 -11.06 0.42
C GLN A 68 -1.63 -11.03 0.84
N THR A 69 -1.91 -11.22 2.12
CA THR A 69 -3.27 -11.14 2.66
C THR A 69 -3.88 -9.75 2.44
N ILE A 70 -3.15 -8.70 2.79
CA ILE A 70 -3.58 -7.31 2.57
C ILE A 70 -3.86 -7.06 1.09
N ARG A 71 -2.95 -7.43 0.18
CA ARG A 71 -3.16 -7.27 -1.28
C ARG A 71 -4.40 -8.00 -1.77
N SER A 72 -4.65 -9.22 -1.28
CA SER A 72 -5.83 -10.01 -1.64
C SER A 72 -7.12 -9.30 -1.21
N ILE A 73 -7.15 -8.75 0.00
CA ILE A 73 -8.31 -8.00 0.51
C ILE A 73 -8.54 -6.73 -0.31
N LEU A 74 -7.49 -5.96 -0.61
CA LEU A 74 -7.61 -4.75 -1.43
C LEU A 74 -8.13 -5.06 -2.85
N ARG A 75 -7.63 -6.12 -3.48
CA ARG A 75 -8.14 -6.56 -4.79
C ARG A 75 -9.62 -6.98 -4.74
N ARG A 76 -10.02 -7.69 -3.70
CA ARG A 76 -11.44 -8.05 -3.50
C ARG A 76 -12.31 -6.82 -3.29
N PHE A 77 -11.83 -5.85 -2.54
CA PHE A 77 -12.53 -4.58 -2.32
C PHE A 77 -12.75 -3.83 -3.65
N VAL A 78 -11.72 -3.73 -4.49
CA VAL A 78 -11.83 -3.11 -5.82
C VAL A 78 -12.75 -3.92 -6.75
N ALA A 79 -12.65 -5.25 -6.75
CA ALA A 79 -13.53 -6.12 -7.52
C ALA A 79 -15.01 -5.98 -7.11
N GLY A 80 -15.28 -5.61 -5.85
CA GLY A 80 -16.61 -5.28 -5.34
C GLY A 80 -17.11 -3.89 -5.72
N GLY A 81 -16.34 -3.10 -6.50
CA GLY A 81 -16.71 -1.75 -6.94
C GLY A 81 -16.14 -0.62 -6.08
N GLY A 82 -15.33 -0.92 -5.07
CA GLY A 82 -14.62 0.08 -4.28
C GLY A 82 -13.43 0.69 -5.02
N THR A 83 -12.98 1.84 -4.56
CA THR A 83 -11.76 2.50 -5.05
C THR A 83 -10.71 2.53 -3.95
N VAL A 84 -9.46 2.21 -4.30
CA VAL A 84 -8.33 2.27 -3.36
C VAL A 84 -7.30 3.27 -3.86
N ILE A 85 -6.90 4.19 -2.98
CA ILE A 85 -5.79 5.11 -3.20
C ILE A 85 -4.71 4.72 -2.19
N ILE A 86 -3.50 4.40 -2.67
CA ILE A 86 -2.37 4.09 -1.81
C ILE A 86 -1.21 5.06 -2.07
N SER A 87 -0.51 5.46 -1.02
CA SER A 87 0.85 5.97 -1.17
C SER A 87 1.84 4.82 -1.04
N SER A 88 2.92 4.84 -1.81
CA SER A 88 4.06 3.95 -1.62
C SER A 88 5.33 4.50 -2.26
N HIS A 89 6.47 4.22 -1.64
CA HIS A 89 7.80 4.44 -2.21
C HIS A 89 8.39 3.15 -2.83
N VAL A 90 7.68 2.02 -2.75
CA VAL A 90 8.10 0.73 -3.31
C VAL A 90 7.49 0.55 -4.69
N MET A 91 8.27 0.83 -5.74
CA MET A 91 7.78 0.89 -7.11
C MET A 91 7.24 -0.46 -7.62
N GLU A 92 7.89 -1.58 -7.27
CA GLU A 92 7.42 -2.93 -7.64
C GLU A 92 6.05 -3.25 -7.03
N LEU A 93 5.76 -2.70 -5.85
CA LEU A 93 4.45 -2.83 -5.23
C LEU A 93 3.40 -2.08 -6.05
N VAL A 94 3.68 -0.83 -6.40
CA VAL A 94 2.79 0.00 -7.22
C VAL A 94 2.53 -0.67 -8.57
N GLU A 95 3.56 -1.16 -9.25
CA GLU A 95 3.44 -1.89 -10.52
C GLU A 95 2.58 -3.15 -10.41
N SER A 96 2.61 -3.84 -9.28
CA SER A 96 1.89 -5.09 -9.08
C SER A 96 0.44 -4.92 -8.64
N LEU A 97 0.07 -3.75 -8.11
CA LEU A 97 -1.20 -3.56 -7.42
C LEU A 97 -2.08 -2.46 -8.05
N CYS A 98 -1.48 -1.45 -8.69
CA CYS A 98 -2.19 -0.26 -9.14
C CYS A 98 -2.47 -0.29 -10.64
N ASP A 99 -3.64 0.21 -11.05
CA ASP A 99 -4.01 0.41 -12.45
C ASP A 99 -3.55 1.77 -12.97
N SER A 100 -3.53 2.76 -12.08
CA SER A 100 -3.14 4.14 -12.38
C SER A 100 -2.20 4.67 -11.30
N VAL A 101 -1.35 5.62 -11.67
CA VAL A 101 -0.34 6.17 -10.79
C VAL A 101 -0.22 7.69 -10.95
N ALA A 102 0.01 8.38 -9.84
CA ALA A 102 0.42 9.78 -9.81
C ALA A 102 1.80 9.88 -9.16
N VAL A 103 2.76 10.47 -9.87
CA VAL A 103 4.11 10.72 -9.36
C VAL A 103 4.17 12.12 -8.78
N ILE A 104 4.36 12.21 -7.46
CA ILE A 104 4.41 13.47 -6.72
C ILE A 104 5.77 13.57 -6.04
N ALA A 105 6.48 14.67 -6.22
CA ALA A 105 7.72 14.96 -5.52
C ALA A 105 7.83 16.45 -5.25
N GLN A 106 8.41 16.81 -4.11
CA GLN A 106 8.61 18.20 -3.68
C GLN A 106 7.33 19.08 -3.78
N GLY A 107 6.15 18.46 -3.53
CA GLY A 107 4.87 19.15 -3.62
C GLY A 107 4.35 19.38 -5.03
N HIS A 108 5.01 18.83 -6.06
CA HIS A 108 4.59 18.95 -7.46
C HIS A 108 4.17 17.62 -8.05
N LEU A 109 3.14 17.65 -8.91
CA LEU A 109 2.71 16.52 -9.73
C LEU A 109 3.60 16.45 -10.99
N HIS A 110 4.37 15.38 -11.13
CA HIS A 110 5.28 15.16 -12.26
C HIS A 110 4.66 14.32 -13.38
N ALA A 111 3.81 13.37 -13.03
CA ALA A 111 3.08 12.54 -14.00
C ALA A 111 1.81 11.98 -13.36
N ILE A 112 0.78 11.73 -14.17
CA ILE A 112 -0.45 11.05 -13.76
C ILE A 112 -1.03 10.33 -14.99
N GLY A 113 -1.52 9.12 -14.81
CA GLY A 113 -2.15 8.31 -15.86
C GLY A 113 -2.22 6.85 -15.48
N THR A 114 -2.57 6.01 -16.45
CA THR A 114 -2.44 4.56 -16.29
C THR A 114 -0.98 4.18 -16.07
N LEU A 115 -0.75 3.01 -15.46
CA LEU A 115 0.59 2.54 -15.20
C LEU A 115 1.45 2.51 -16.49
N ASP A 116 0.88 2.04 -17.62
CA ASP A 116 1.58 1.95 -18.89
C ASP A 116 1.89 3.33 -19.50
N GLU A 117 0.98 4.29 -19.42
CA GLU A 117 1.20 5.67 -19.87
C GLU A 117 2.33 6.35 -19.11
N VAL A 118 2.41 6.14 -17.79
CA VAL A 118 3.45 6.76 -16.98
C VAL A 118 4.79 6.06 -17.15
N ARG A 119 4.83 4.73 -17.23
CA ARG A 119 6.06 3.93 -17.43
C ARG A 119 6.74 4.17 -18.79
N GLN A 120 5.97 4.37 -19.84
CA GLN A 120 6.49 4.57 -21.20
C GLN A 120 7.46 3.46 -21.65
N GLY A 121 7.15 2.20 -21.30
CA GLY A 121 7.96 1.04 -21.66
C GLY A 121 9.18 0.78 -20.77
N LYS A 122 9.39 1.56 -19.70
CA LYS A 122 10.45 1.40 -18.70
C LYS A 122 9.89 0.78 -17.40
N SER A 123 10.75 0.48 -16.43
CA SER A 123 10.29 0.23 -15.06
C SER A 123 9.76 1.53 -14.44
N LEU A 124 8.80 1.43 -13.50
CA LEU A 124 8.31 2.62 -12.81
C LEU A 124 9.43 3.30 -12.02
N GLN A 125 10.38 2.52 -11.51
CA GLN A 125 11.54 3.05 -10.80
C GLN A 125 12.44 3.91 -11.70
N ASP A 126 12.80 3.43 -12.89
CA ASP A 126 13.60 4.20 -13.85
C ASP A 126 12.87 5.47 -14.25
N ARG A 127 11.56 5.35 -14.49
CA ARG A 127 10.72 6.48 -14.86
C ARG A 127 10.61 7.52 -13.72
N PHE A 128 10.50 7.07 -12.48
CA PHE A 128 10.52 7.94 -11.31
C PHE A 128 11.83 8.71 -11.21
N VAL A 129 12.98 8.03 -11.37
CA VAL A 129 14.30 8.67 -11.34
C VAL A 129 14.42 9.72 -12.45
N GLU A 130 13.92 9.45 -13.68
CA GLU A 130 13.91 10.44 -14.75
C GLU A 130 13.06 11.67 -14.44
N LEU A 131 11.88 11.46 -13.85
CA LEU A 131 10.93 12.54 -13.56
C LEU A 131 11.37 13.43 -12.39
N VAL A 132 11.98 12.82 -11.38
CA VAL A 132 12.26 13.47 -10.09
C VAL A 132 13.75 13.65 -9.84
N GLY A 133 14.57 12.76 -10.43
CA GLY A 133 16.00 12.64 -10.15
C GLY A 133 16.89 13.66 -10.85
N GLY A 134 16.40 14.82 -11.30
CA GLY A 134 17.15 15.85 -11.98
C GLY A 134 18.57 16.03 -11.40
N ASN A 135 19.59 15.50 -12.09
CA ASN A 135 21.00 15.41 -11.68
C ASN A 135 21.24 14.51 -10.45
N ALA A 136 20.88 13.23 -10.54
CA ALA A 136 21.49 12.24 -9.67
C ALA A 136 23.00 12.31 -9.86
N ASN A 137 23.70 12.78 -8.83
CA ASN A 137 25.16 12.87 -8.80
C ASN A 137 25.69 11.43 -8.92
N THR A 138 26.10 11.02 -10.12
CA THR A 138 26.48 9.64 -10.48
C THR A 138 27.82 9.22 -9.86
N GLY A 139 28.04 9.53 -8.60
CA GLY A 139 29.20 9.03 -7.84
C GLY A 139 30.55 9.58 -8.30
N GLU A 140 30.61 10.64 -9.11
CA GLU A 140 31.86 11.24 -9.60
C GLU A 140 32.82 11.68 -8.48
N GLY A 141 32.33 11.84 -7.24
CA GLY A 141 33.14 12.15 -6.06
C GLY A 141 33.75 10.92 -5.36
N LEU A 142 33.44 9.69 -5.77
CA LEU A 142 33.87 8.46 -5.09
C LEU A 142 35.09 7.79 -5.76
N THR A 143 36.02 8.56 -6.29
CA THR A 143 37.24 8.07 -6.98
C THR A 143 38.17 7.25 -6.08
N TRP A 144 37.98 7.32 -4.76
CA TRP A 144 38.72 6.55 -3.74
C TRP A 144 38.20 5.12 -3.53
N LEU A 145 36.98 4.77 -4.03
CA LEU A 145 36.43 3.42 -4.00
C LEU A 145 37.14 2.53 -5.04
N ARG A 146 38.42 2.26 -4.84
CA ARG A 146 39.16 1.25 -5.61
C ARG A 146 39.31 -0.01 -4.74
N ARG A 147 38.84 -1.14 -5.22
CA ARG A 147 39.25 -2.45 -4.67
C ARG A 147 40.71 -2.68 -5.05
N SER A 148 41.58 -2.87 -4.04
CA SER A 148 42.91 -3.46 -4.20
C SER A 148 42.75 -4.93 -4.45
#